data_35a0a4d4f2d5554a77f4df6a919dda31
#
_entry.id   35a0a4d4f2d5554a77f4df6a919dda31
#
_cell.length_a   1.000
_cell.length_b   1.000
_cell.length_c   1.000
_cell.angle_alpha   90.00
_cell.angle_beta   90.00
_cell.angle_gamma   90.00
#
_symmetry.space_group_name_H-M   'P 1'
#
loop_
_entity.id
_entity.type
_entity.pdbx_description
1 polymer ?
#
loop_
_entity_poly.entity_id
_entity_poly.type
_entity_poly.pdbx_seq_one_letter_code
_entity_poly.pdbx_strand_id
1 'polypeptide(L)'
;MPNLKYRYFSIQNYVVVCFMLLIFGCASMQTPQGGPKDTKPPKVVVMTPKNLTRNFNAKKIIIEFDEFVKLNNEFKEFSISPDQERPPILKARKKILEVDLQDTLEKNTTYTLNFGKSVADINENNIIKNLSYVFSTGAEIDSLSISGKVSNALTGNFEKEAVVFILPVERDTLFGKKRASIYTLTDSSGNYKLNNLRKGLYKVYALKETEGGGDKVYQQLSDEVGYIKEPITIDKNIENINLQVFKELAPEFRILDRKFNNDGSISLIFNQKLKQPKITVMDPPAADVGKSVFFNKLNDTAKVWLTDLSFDSVKLAIQDQGKVLQVVNFNRGRKDNYTRDLTITDNISSGKLNPYQRYTLNFNFPVNAADQSKITLLEDSVKRTNFEVVKDSVDFLKYYIKFTWRNKKTYDIKFAPGAFTAIFNAKNKEINKTFRLETTDSYGTLALNIAVPDTTKSYIVEFIDEKKNTIKGYNISKNGSINFANYPAGKYFIRVVYDENKNGIWDTGNIKERTQPEKIWYSPDEKSLRANWERVDNLTIPPPPKE
;
A
#
# COMPACT_ATOMS: atom_id res chain seq x y z
N MET A 1 -56.09 -23.53 -74.15
CA MET A 1 -54.83 -22.91 -73.76
C MET A 1 -55.04 -22.05 -72.51
N PRO A 2 -54.88 -22.60 -71.38
CA PRO A 2 -54.68 -21.78 -70.16
C PRO A 2 -53.47 -22.28 -69.41
N ASN A 3 -52.35 -21.56 -69.37
CA ASN A 3 -51.34 -21.84 -68.37
C ASN A 3 -50.08 -20.93 -68.47
N LEU A 4 -50.02 -19.97 -69.40
CA LEU A 4 -48.86 -19.10 -69.51
C LEU A 4 -48.92 -17.89 -68.54
N LYS A 5 -50.05 -17.44 -68.08
CA LYS A 5 -50.16 -16.27 -67.17
C LYS A 5 -49.74 -16.58 -65.74
N TYR A 6 -49.90 -17.81 -65.25
CA TYR A 6 -49.52 -18.17 -63.91
C TYR A 6 -48.01 -18.34 -63.75
N ARG A 7 -47.27 -18.68 -64.77
CA ARG A 7 -45.83 -18.86 -64.71
C ARG A 7 -45.06 -17.54 -64.67
N TYR A 8 -45.55 -16.52 -65.34
CA TYR A 8 -44.96 -15.17 -65.31
C TYR A 8 -45.16 -14.49 -63.96
N PHE A 9 -46.29 -14.70 -63.31
CA PHE A 9 -46.59 -14.10 -62.00
C PHE A 9 -45.72 -14.71 -60.90
N SER A 10 -45.38 -16.01 -60.96
CA SER A 10 -44.50 -16.67 -59.98
C SER A 10 -43.06 -16.27 -60.16
N ILE A 11 -42.53 -16.09 -61.32
CA ILE A 11 -41.17 -15.66 -61.59
C ILE A 11 -40.92 -14.21 -61.13
N GLN A 12 -41.88 -13.35 -61.37
CA GLN A 12 -41.80 -11.94 -60.96
C GLN A 12 -41.81 -11.79 -59.45
N ASN A 13 -42.57 -12.60 -58.72
CA ASN A 13 -42.52 -12.63 -57.25
C ASN A 13 -41.21 -13.21 -56.69
N TYR A 14 -40.59 -14.22 -57.32
CA TYR A 14 -39.30 -14.71 -56.95
C TYR A 14 -38.19 -13.69 -57.17
N VAL A 15 -38.23 -12.93 -58.25
CA VAL A 15 -37.27 -11.85 -58.55
C VAL A 15 -37.40 -10.72 -57.52
N VAL A 16 -38.66 -10.33 -57.16
CA VAL A 16 -38.89 -9.30 -56.10
C VAL A 16 -38.43 -9.77 -54.72
N VAL A 17 -38.64 -11.02 -54.37
CA VAL A 17 -38.16 -11.58 -53.10
C VAL A 17 -36.62 -11.70 -53.06
N CYS A 18 -36.00 -12.12 -54.18
CA CYS A 18 -34.53 -12.09 -54.28
C CYS A 18 -33.94 -10.68 -54.23
N PHE A 19 -34.64 -9.68 -54.84
CA PHE A 19 -34.21 -8.29 -54.77
C PHE A 19 -34.39 -7.67 -53.38
N MET A 20 -35.44 -8.06 -52.63
CA MET A 20 -35.63 -7.68 -51.23
C MET A 20 -34.59 -8.31 -50.30
N LEU A 21 -34.12 -9.52 -50.56
CA LEU A 21 -33.07 -10.19 -49.77
C LEU A 21 -31.67 -9.56 -49.97
N LEU A 22 -31.44 -8.85 -51.08
CA LEU A 22 -30.20 -8.14 -51.36
C LEU A 22 -30.09 -6.77 -50.65
N ILE A 23 -31.17 -6.27 -50.04
CA ILE A 23 -31.20 -4.96 -49.36
C ILE A 23 -30.90 -5.10 -47.86
N PHE A 24 -30.90 -6.32 -47.29
CA PHE A 24 -30.49 -6.57 -45.90
C PHE A 24 -28.99 -6.81 -45.76
N GLY A 25 -28.16 -6.05 -46.46
CA GLY A 25 -26.74 -5.93 -46.17
C GLY A 25 -26.57 -5.03 -44.94
N CYS A 26 -26.49 -5.62 -43.75
CA CYS A 26 -25.98 -4.90 -42.59
C CYS A 26 -24.54 -4.47 -42.87
N ALA A 27 -24.34 -3.24 -43.31
CA ALA A 27 -23.05 -2.61 -43.23
C ALA A 27 -22.72 -2.42 -41.74
N SER A 28 -22.00 -3.33 -41.15
CA SER A 28 -21.38 -3.07 -39.85
C SER A 28 -20.34 -1.97 -40.06
N MET A 29 -20.58 -0.78 -39.53
CA MET A 29 -19.56 0.22 -39.40
C MET A 29 -18.49 -0.35 -38.43
N GLN A 30 -17.45 -0.97 -38.99
CA GLN A 30 -16.25 -1.20 -38.23
C GLN A 30 -15.63 0.18 -37.99
N THR A 31 -15.65 0.63 -36.75
CA THR A 31 -14.79 1.72 -36.33
C THR A 31 -13.35 1.33 -36.67
N PRO A 32 -12.60 2.22 -37.37
CA PRO A 32 -11.19 1.92 -37.67
C PRO A 32 -10.50 1.54 -36.39
N GLN A 33 -10.05 0.29 -36.27
CA GLN A 33 -9.13 -0.10 -35.20
C GLN A 33 -7.83 0.62 -35.54
N GLY A 34 -7.50 1.64 -34.75
CA GLY A 34 -6.24 2.34 -34.85
C GLY A 34 -5.07 1.32 -34.79
N GLY A 35 -3.92 1.72 -35.30
CA GLY A 35 -2.70 0.94 -35.18
C GLY A 35 -2.38 0.57 -33.72
N PRO A 36 -1.37 -0.29 -33.48
CA PRO A 36 -0.95 -0.64 -32.12
C PRO A 36 -0.66 0.65 -31.32
N LYS A 37 -1.17 0.71 -30.09
CA LYS A 37 -1.00 1.84 -29.20
C LYS A 37 0.49 2.16 -29.02
N ASP A 38 0.88 3.40 -29.25
CA ASP A 38 2.24 3.84 -28.98
C ASP A 38 2.50 3.85 -27.46
N THR A 39 3.65 3.33 -27.07
CA THR A 39 4.09 3.26 -25.67
C THR A 39 5.40 4.00 -25.44
N LYS A 40 5.93 4.67 -26.47
CA LYS A 40 7.20 5.37 -26.39
C LYS A 40 6.96 6.85 -26.11
N PRO A 41 7.71 7.44 -25.18
CA PRO A 41 7.64 8.87 -24.95
C PRO A 41 8.30 9.66 -26.09
N PRO A 42 7.91 10.94 -26.30
CA PRO A 42 8.55 11.86 -27.23
C PRO A 42 10.07 11.92 -27.05
N LYS A 43 10.80 12.07 -28.14
CA LYS A 43 12.25 12.25 -28.13
C LYS A 43 12.61 13.66 -28.52
N VAL A 44 13.60 14.21 -27.82
CA VAL A 44 14.17 15.51 -28.16
C VAL A 44 14.96 15.40 -29.46
N VAL A 45 14.64 16.24 -30.43
CA VAL A 45 15.33 16.36 -31.71
C VAL A 45 16.40 17.43 -31.64
N VAL A 46 16.04 18.63 -31.14
CA VAL A 46 16.98 19.76 -31.04
C VAL A 46 16.61 20.66 -29.86
N MET A 47 17.59 21.29 -29.28
CA MET A 47 17.45 22.34 -28.26
C MET A 47 18.17 23.61 -28.72
N THR A 48 17.50 24.78 -28.65
CA THR A 48 18.04 26.07 -29.05
C THR A 48 17.84 27.10 -27.93
N PRO A 49 18.91 27.67 -27.33
CA PRO A 49 20.32 27.26 -27.49
C PRO A 49 20.55 25.78 -27.14
N LYS A 50 21.68 25.21 -27.54
CA LYS A 50 22.02 23.80 -27.25
C LYS A 50 22.08 23.59 -25.73
N ASN A 51 21.71 22.38 -25.30
CA ASN A 51 21.95 21.96 -23.93
C ASN A 51 23.45 22.08 -23.59
N LEU A 52 23.77 22.43 -22.34
CA LEU A 52 25.12 22.69 -21.86
C LEU A 52 25.78 23.93 -22.53
N THR A 53 24.99 24.92 -22.93
CA THR A 53 25.50 26.23 -23.42
C THR A 53 26.18 26.97 -22.29
N ARG A 54 27.38 27.46 -22.56
CA ARG A 54 28.14 28.37 -21.71
C ARG A 54 27.96 29.81 -22.18
N ASN A 55 28.20 30.78 -21.29
CA ASN A 55 27.99 32.22 -21.56
C ASN A 55 26.58 32.49 -22.13
N PHE A 56 25.60 31.82 -21.55
CA PHE A 56 24.22 31.88 -21.97
C PHE A 56 23.64 33.28 -21.74
N ASN A 57 23.01 33.83 -22.77
CA ASN A 57 22.43 35.20 -22.75
C ASN A 57 21.02 35.24 -23.37
N ALA A 58 20.45 34.10 -23.74
CA ALA A 58 19.11 34.05 -24.33
C ALA A 58 18.02 34.22 -23.25
N LYS A 59 16.89 34.80 -23.65
CA LYS A 59 15.69 34.89 -22.79
C LYS A 59 14.71 33.75 -23.01
N LYS A 60 14.92 32.98 -24.08
CA LYS A 60 14.02 31.88 -24.45
C LYS A 60 14.82 30.63 -24.80
N ILE A 61 14.29 29.48 -24.40
CA ILE A 61 14.80 28.17 -24.76
C ILE A 61 13.69 27.45 -25.56
N ILE A 62 14.07 26.83 -26.68
CA ILE A 62 13.18 26.08 -27.56
C ILE A 62 13.66 24.63 -27.58
N ILE A 63 12.76 23.70 -27.29
CA ILE A 63 13.01 22.26 -27.35
C ILE A 63 12.06 21.66 -28.38
N GLU A 64 12.60 21.05 -29.43
CA GLU A 64 11.85 20.38 -30.46
C GLU A 64 11.84 18.87 -30.25
N PHE A 65 10.69 18.25 -30.49
CA PHE A 65 10.45 16.82 -30.35
C PHE A 65 10.10 16.16 -31.68
N ASP A 66 10.26 14.86 -31.77
CA ASP A 66 9.89 14.05 -32.95
C ASP A 66 8.39 13.95 -33.15
N GLU A 67 7.59 14.18 -32.11
CA GLU A 67 6.12 14.14 -32.13
C GLU A 67 5.45 15.32 -31.38
N PHE A 68 4.13 15.39 -31.41
CA PHE A 68 3.35 16.44 -30.73
C PHE A 68 3.35 16.26 -29.22
N VAL A 69 3.67 17.33 -28.50
CA VAL A 69 3.78 17.33 -27.04
C VAL A 69 2.76 18.24 -26.37
N LYS A 70 2.43 17.90 -25.13
CA LYS A 70 1.61 18.70 -24.21
C LYS A 70 2.29 18.82 -22.85
N LEU A 71 1.85 19.79 -22.07
CA LEU A 71 2.26 19.96 -20.68
C LEU A 71 1.24 19.31 -19.73
N ASN A 72 1.76 18.58 -18.75
CA ASN A 72 1.01 17.96 -17.67
C ASN A 72 1.51 18.50 -16.33
N ASN A 73 0.65 19.15 -15.56
CA ASN A 73 0.95 19.60 -14.20
C ASN A 73 2.30 20.33 -14.08
N GLU A 74 2.67 21.17 -15.05
CA GLU A 74 3.97 21.86 -15.13
C GLU A 74 4.28 22.63 -13.85
N PHE A 75 3.29 23.22 -13.19
CA PHE A 75 3.48 23.94 -11.93
C PHE A 75 4.01 23.04 -10.79
N LYS A 76 3.70 21.74 -10.82
CA LYS A 76 4.18 20.77 -9.83
C LYS A 76 5.44 20.04 -10.28
N GLU A 77 5.60 19.85 -11.57
CA GLU A 77 6.67 19.02 -12.14
C GLU A 77 7.91 19.81 -12.51
N PHE A 78 7.75 21.00 -13.09
CA PHE A 78 8.88 21.81 -13.53
C PHE A 78 9.57 22.50 -12.35
N SER A 79 10.90 22.53 -12.39
CA SER A 79 11.72 23.34 -11.48
C SER A 79 12.94 23.94 -12.20
N ILE A 80 13.45 25.03 -11.65
CA ILE A 80 14.71 25.64 -12.05
C ILE A 80 15.61 25.77 -10.81
N SER A 81 16.89 25.49 -10.97
CA SER A 81 17.90 25.66 -9.91
C SER A 81 19.07 26.49 -10.47
N PRO A 82 19.49 27.55 -9.75
CA PRO A 82 18.91 28.14 -8.53
C PRO A 82 17.47 28.62 -8.72
N ASP A 83 16.70 28.67 -7.59
CA ASP A 83 15.33 29.17 -7.60
C ASP A 83 15.28 30.64 -8.07
N GLN A 84 14.22 30.98 -8.79
CA GLN A 84 13.94 32.33 -9.28
C GLN A 84 12.69 32.90 -8.61
N GLU A 85 12.63 34.21 -8.41
CA GLU A 85 11.45 34.87 -7.85
C GLU A 85 10.26 34.76 -8.78
N ARG A 86 10.48 34.88 -10.10
CA ARG A 86 9.50 34.67 -11.15
C ARG A 86 9.87 33.42 -11.94
N PRO A 87 9.18 32.29 -11.73
CA PRO A 87 9.50 31.07 -12.43
C PRO A 87 9.32 31.22 -13.96
N PRO A 88 10.10 30.50 -14.76
CA PRO A 88 9.93 30.46 -16.21
C PRO A 88 8.52 30.03 -16.64
N ILE A 89 8.05 30.60 -17.75
CA ILE A 89 6.77 30.25 -18.36
C ILE A 89 7.00 29.21 -19.45
N LEU A 90 6.28 28.08 -19.35
CA LEU A 90 6.34 26.99 -20.31
C LEU A 90 5.13 27.05 -21.26
N LYS A 91 5.38 26.83 -22.56
CA LYS A 91 4.33 26.76 -23.59
C LYS A 91 4.62 25.60 -24.54
N ALA A 92 3.73 24.63 -24.62
CA ALA A 92 3.82 23.55 -25.61
C ALA A 92 2.93 23.88 -26.83
N ARG A 93 3.50 23.81 -28.03
CA ARG A 93 2.78 24.01 -29.30
C ARG A 93 3.26 23.00 -30.34
N LYS A 94 2.40 22.12 -30.79
CA LYS A 94 2.78 21.05 -31.74
C LYS A 94 3.98 20.23 -31.20
N LYS A 95 5.10 20.26 -31.89
CA LYS A 95 6.34 19.56 -31.54
C LYS A 95 7.32 20.41 -30.73
N ILE A 96 6.94 21.58 -30.27
CA ILE A 96 7.82 22.58 -29.68
C ILE A 96 7.39 22.85 -28.24
N LEU A 97 8.36 22.82 -27.33
CA LEU A 97 8.26 23.36 -25.98
C LEU A 97 9.11 24.63 -25.90
N GLU A 98 8.47 25.75 -25.63
CA GLU A 98 9.11 27.03 -25.36
C GLU A 98 9.21 27.25 -23.85
N VAL A 99 10.37 27.72 -23.39
CA VAL A 99 10.61 28.13 -22.00
C VAL A 99 11.03 29.59 -22.02
N ASP A 100 10.17 30.46 -21.49
CA ASP A 100 10.43 31.91 -21.39
C ASP A 100 10.98 32.24 -20.00
N LEU A 101 12.26 32.62 -19.92
CA LEU A 101 12.91 33.04 -18.67
C LEU A 101 12.40 34.42 -18.27
N GLN A 102 11.90 34.58 -17.04
CA GLN A 102 11.23 35.80 -16.57
C GLN A 102 12.16 36.73 -15.78
N ASP A 103 13.15 36.13 -15.09
CA ASP A 103 14.09 36.88 -14.25
C ASP A 103 15.43 37.13 -14.92
N THR A 104 16.17 38.13 -14.39
CA THR A 104 17.56 38.31 -14.73
C THR A 104 18.41 37.22 -14.10
N LEU A 105 19.19 36.53 -14.92
CA LEU A 105 20.06 35.46 -14.49
C LEU A 105 21.29 36.00 -13.73
N GLU A 106 21.66 35.29 -12.66
CA GLU A 106 22.91 35.58 -11.93
C GLU A 106 24.12 35.28 -12.82
N LYS A 107 25.18 36.08 -12.66
CA LYS A 107 26.44 35.89 -13.40
C LYS A 107 27.21 34.68 -12.89
N ASN A 108 27.96 34.04 -13.79
CA ASN A 108 28.80 32.85 -13.49
C ASN A 108 28.07 31.74 -12.72
N THR A 109 26.82 31.44 -13.13
CA THR A 109 25.94 30.51 -12.44
C THR A 109 25.44 29.43 -13.41
N THR A 110 25.52 28.18 -13.00
CA THR A 110 24.92 27.06 -13.71
C THR A 110 23.45 26.95 -13.34
N TYR A 111 22.59 26.96 -14.35
CA TYR A 111 21.14 26.73 -14.21
C TYR A 111 20.77 25.36 -14.72
N THR A 112 19.96 24.65 -13.96
CA THR A 112 19.36 23.39 -14.35
C THR A 112 17.85 23.53 -14.33
N LEU A 113 17.23 23.36 -15.50
CA LEU A 113 15.79 23.24 -15.65
C LEU A 113 15.46 21.75 -15.62
N ASN A 114 14.60 21.34 -14.70
CA ASN A 114 14.12 19.97 -14.59
C ASN A 114 12.62 19.95 -14.90
N PHE A 115 12.23 19.17 -15.90
CA PHE A 115 10.84 19.07 -16.34
C PHE A 115 10.06 17.95 -15.65
N GLY A 116 10.73 17.10 -14.85
CA GLY A 116 10.09 16.00 -14.12
C GLY A 116 9.26 15.11 -15.05
N LYS A 117 7.95 15.12 -14.84
CA LYS A 117 6.95 14.40 -15.64
C LYS A 117 6.07 15.36 -16.46
N SER A 118 6.45 16.61 -16.63
CA SER A 118 5.58 17.64 -17.23
C SER A 118 5.40 17.51 -18.74
N VAL A 119 6.26 16.80 -19.45
CA VAL A 119 6.21 16.69 -20.91
C VAL A 119 5.76 15.30 -21.33
N ALA A 120 4.68 15.25 -22.12
CA ALA A 120 4.14 14.00 -22.67
C ALA A 120 3.68 14.18 -24.11
N ASP A 121 3.48 13.07 -24.85
CA ASP A 121 2.76 13.11 -26.11
C ASP A 121 1.28 13.49 -25.93
N ILE A 122 0.65 13.95 -26.99
CA ILE A 122 -0.75 14.38 -26.95
C ILE A 122 -1.70 13.19 -26.91
N ASN A 123 -1.39 12.10 -27.62
CA ASN A 123 -2.35 11.03 -27.89
C ASN A 123 -2.44 10.04 -26.71
N GLU A 124 -1.34 9.37 -26.37
CA GLU A 124 -1.29 8.28 -25.41
C GLU A 124 -0.86 8.73 -24.00
N ASN A 125 -0.41 9.97 -23.88
CA ASN A 125 0.15 10.53 -22.63
C ASN A 125 1.41 9.80 -22.16
N ASN A 126 2.27 9.36 -23.08
CA ASN A 126 3.57 8.79 -22.74
C ASN A 126 4.51 9.90 -22.25
N ILE A 127 4.93 9.81 -21.00
CA ILE A 127 5.64 10.86 -20.28
C ILE A 127 7.16 10.71 -20.48
N ILE A 128 7.83 11.81 -20.83
CA ILE A 128 9.29 11.91 -20.72
C ILE A 128 9.64 12.11 -19.25
N LYS A 129 10.47 11.21 -18.70
CA LYS A 129 10.93 11.29 -17.30
C LYS A 129 12.32 11.92 -17.24
N ASN A 130 12.52 12.77 -16.22
CA ASN A 130 13.82 13.40 -15.94
C ASN A 130 14.41 14.19 -17.12
N LEU A 131 13.57 14.74 -18.01
CA LEU A 131 14.03 15.69 -19.02
C LEU A 131 14.64 16.89 -18.30
N SER A 132 15.87 17.25 -18.67
CA SER A 132 16.57 18.41 -18.12
C SER A 132 17.24 19.23 -19.21
N TYR A 133 17.38 20.51 -18.95
CA TYR A 133 18.15 21.44 -19.75
C TYR A 133 19.08 22.23 -18.86
N VAL A 134 20.35 22.26 -19.20
CA VAL A 134 21.40 22.86 -18.38
C VAL A 134 22.12 23.92 -19.19
N PHE A 135 22.42 25.06 -18.57
CA PHE A 135 23.25 26.12 -19.15
C PHE A 135 24.00 26.85 -18.06
N SER A 136 25.02 27.61 -18.45
CA SER A 136 25.75 28.51 -17.54
C SER A 136 25.83 29.90 -18.12
N THR A 137 25.60 30.90 -17.29
CA THR A 137 25.86 32.33 -17.63
C THR A 137 27.33 32.67 -17.62
N GLY A 138 28.21 31.78 -17.11
CA GLY A 138 29.65 31.88 -17.11
C GLY A 138 30.32 30.95 -18.11
N ALA A 139 31.65 30.93 -18.08
CA ALA A 139 32.48 30.10 -18.95
C ALA A 139 32.49 28.61 -18.57
N GLU A 140 32.05 28.26 -17.37
CA GLU A 140 32.06 26.89 -16.84
C GLU A 140 30.65 26.43 -16.46
N ILE A 141 30.45 25.13 -16.49
CA ILE A 141 29.24 24.45 -16.04
C ILE A 141 29.61 23.51 -14.90
N ASP A 142 28.88 23.59 -13.80
CA ASP A 142 29.01 22.64 -12.71
C ASP A 142 28.76 21.23 -13.21
N SER A 143 29.65 20.28 -12.87
CA SER A 143 29.66 18.93 -13.45
C SER A 143 29.62 17.81 -12.40
N LEU A 144 29.55 18.16 -11.12
CA LEU A 144 29.51 17.18 -10.04
C LEU A 144 28.20 16.40 -10.02
N SER A 145 28.27 15.19 -9.51
CA SER A 145 27.08 14.33 -9.43
C SER A 145 27.10 13.46 -8.18
N ILE A 146 25.90 13.08 -7.75
CA ILE A 146 25.69 11.99 -6.79
C ILE A 146 24.78 10.94 -7.38
N SER A 147 25.00 9.69 -7.02
CA SER A 147 24.16 8.56 -7.46
C SER A 147 24.05 7.49 -6.38
N GLY A 148 22.99 6.70 -6.47
CA GLY A 148 22.71 5.61 -5.53
C GLY A 148 21.39 4.93 -5.83
N LYS A 149 20.84 4.28 -4.82
CA LYS A 149 19.56 3.56 -4.88
C LYS A 149 18.65 3.98 -3.76
N VAL A 150 17.33 3.88 -4.02
CA VAL A 150 16.30 4.04 -2.99
C VAL A 150 15.58 2.71 -2.81
N SER A 151 15.44 2.28 -1.56
CA SER A 151 14.68 1.11 -1.17
C SER A 151 13.76 1.42 0.01
N ASN A 152 12.75 0.59 0.20
CA ASN A 152 11.88 0.66 1.38
C ASN A 152 12.57 0.00 2.58
N ALA A 153 12.61 0.66 3.71
CA ALA A 153 13.32 0.18 4.90
C ALA A 153 12.74 -1.13 5.45
N LEU A 154 11.41 -1.28 5.42
CA LEU A 154 10.73 -2.45 5.97
C LEU A 154 10.75 -3.65 5.01
N THR A 155 10.55 -3.41 3.71
CA THR A 155 10.42 -4.50 2.72
C THR A 155 11.70 -4.80 1.97
N GLY A 156 12.67 -3.86 1.98
CA GLY A 156 13.90 -3.93 1.17
C GLY A 156 13.66 -3.86 -0.35
N ASN A 157 12.42 -3.60 -0.79
CA ASN A 157 12.10 -3.46 -2.21
C ASN A 157 12.65 -2.13 -2.74
N PHE A 158 13.13 -2.14 -3.98
CA PHE A 158 13.54 -0.90 -4.63
C PHE A 158 12.32 -0.04 -4.98
N GLU A 159 12.46 1.27 -4.72
CA GLU A 159 11.38 2.22 -4.95
C GLU A 159 11.50 2.87 -6.32
N LYS A 160 10.49 2.62 -7.16
CA LYS A 160 10.32 3.26 -8.46
C LYS A 160 9.64 4.62 -8.30
N GLU A 161 10.13 5.62 -9.05
CA GLU A 161 9.56 6.97 -9.05
C GLU A 161 9.56 7.66 -7.66
N ALA A 162 10.50 7.26 -6.79
CA ALA A 162 10.80 8.04 -5.60
C ALA A 162 11.54 9.32 -6.01
N VAL A 163 11.19 10.42 -5.37
CA VAL A 163 11.84 11.73 -5.58
C VAL A 163 13.09 11.78 -4.73
N VAL A 164 14.28 11.85 -5.35
CA VAL A 164 15.53 12.09 -4.61
C VAL A 164 15.93 13.54 -4.82
N PHE A 165 16.20 14.24 -3.75
CA PHE A 165 16.55 15.66 -3.80
C PHE A 165 17.62 16.02 -2.77
N ILE A 166 18.27 17.15 -3.02
CA ILE A 166 19.25 17.73 -2.12
C ILE A 166 18.88 19.15 -1.75
N LEU A 167 19.24 19.53 -0.53
CA LEU A 167 19.13 20.90 -0.03
C LEU A 167 20.51 21.35 0.48
N PRO A 168 21.00 22.54 0.10
CA PRO A 168 22.10 23.15 0.80
C PRO A 168 21.77 23.22 2.30
N VAL A 169 22.76 22.99 3.16
CA VAL A 169 22.53 22.92 4.62
C VAL A 169 21.87 24.19 5.15
N GLU A 170 22.24 25.35 4.63
CA GLU A 170 21.65 26.66 4.99
C GLU A 170 20.17 26.78 4.59
N ARG A 171 19.70 25.96 3.66
CA ARG A 171 18.30 25.93 3.18
C ARG A 171 17.49 24.73 3.70
N ASP A 172 18.01 23.96 4.64
CA ASP A 172 17.34 22.78 5.19
C ASP A 172 15.98 23.08 5.84
N THR A 173 15.79 24.30 6.31
CA THR A 173 14.50 24.79 6.85
C THR A 173 13.35 24.78 5.84
N LEU A 174 13.64 24.59 4.55
CA LEU A 174 12.64 24.44 3.48
C LEU A 174 12.09 23.02 3.37
N PHE A 175 12.74 22.02 4.00
CA PHE A 175 12.27 20.64 4.02
C PHE A 175 10.83 20.57 4.58
N GLY A 176 9.94 19.84 3.87
CA GLY A 176 8.53 19.73 4.24
C GLY A 176 7.68 21.00 4.11
N LYS A 177 8.27 22.11 3.64
CA LYS A 177 7.55 23.37 3.42
C LYS A 177 7.52 23.80 1.96
N LYS A 178 8.56 23.47 1.22
CA LYS A 178 8.72 23.86 -0.17
C LYS A 178 9.37 22.75 -0.97
N ARG A 179 8.98 22.62 -2.22
CA ARG A 179 9.60 21.68 -3.15
C ARG A 179 11.07 22.07 -3.37
N ALA A 180 11.95 21.06 -3.35
CA ALA A 180 13.35 21.29 -3.71
C ALA A 180 13.49 21.56 -5.22
N SER A 181 14.38 22.45 -5.59
CA SER A 181 14.69 22.75 -6.99
C SER A 181 15.61 21.74 -7.64
N ILE A 182 16.47 21.07 -6.85
CA ILE A 182 17.43 20.07 -7.31
C ILE A 182 16.89 18.69 -6.95
N TYR A 183 16.26 17.99 -7.89
CA TYR A 183 15.71 16.65 -7.67
C TYR A 183 15.81 15.78 -8.92
N THR A 184 15.63 14.48 -8.74
CA THR A 184 15.46 13.47 -9.78
C THR A 184 14.49 12.39 -9.32
N LEU A 185 14.03 11.54 -10.25
CA LEU A 185 13.19 10.39 -9.96
C LEU A 185 13.99 9.11 -10.12
N THR A 186 13.71 8.12 -9.26
CA THR A 186 14.30 6.79 -9.40
C THR A 186 13.69 6.03 -10.57
N ASP A 187 14.49 5.17 -11.18
CA ASP A 187 14.06 4.21 -12.21
C ASP A 187 13.32 2.99 -11.60
N SER A 188 12.96 2.01 -12.44
CA SER A 188 12.28 0.78 -12.01
C SER A 188 13.11 -0.10 -11.06
N SER A 189 14.42 0.09 -11.01
CA SER A 189 15.36 -0.62 -10.14
C SER A 189 15.80 0.22 -8.94
N GLY A 190 15.12 1.36 -8.71
CA GLY A 190 15.42 2.29 -7.62
C GLY A 190 16.68 3.13 -7.81
N ASN A 191 17.35 3.05 -8.96
CA ASN A 191 18.56 3.84 -9.20
C ASN A 191 18.22 5.31 -9.44
N TYR A 192 19.07 6.20 -8.98
CA TYR A 192 18.98 7.62 -9.25
C TYR A 192 20.33 8.25 -9.54
N LYS A 193 20.32 9.38 -10.24
CA LYS A 193 21.50 10.23 -10.46
C LYS A 193 21.08 11.69 -10.50
N LEU A 194 21.70 12.50 -9.66
CA LEU A 194 21.63 13.97 -9.68
C LEU A 194 22.93 14.50 -10.30
N ASN A 195 22.81 15.27 -11.37
CA ASN A 195 23.93 15.81 -12.13
C ASN A 195 23.98 17.34 -12.01
N ASN A 196 25.06 17.92 -12.51
CA ASN A 196 25.29 19.37 -12.60
C ASN A 196 25.20 20.07 -11.26
N LEU A 197 25.77 19.43 -10.24
CA LEU A 197 25.79 19.93 -8.89
C LEU A 197 26.97 20.82 -8.65
N ARG A 198 26.73 21.93 -7.98
CA ARG A 198 27.78 22.84 -7.50
C ARG A 198 28.48 22.23 -6.29
N LYS A 199 29.79 22.49 -6.18
CA LYS A 199 30.54 22.14 -4.96
C LYS A 199 29.88 22.77 -3.73
N GLY A 200 29.68 22.00 -2.67
CA GLY A 200 29.02 22.49 -1.45
C GLY A 200 28.71 21.40 -0.46
N LEU A 201 28.07 21.80 0.64
CA LEU A 201 27.59 20.91 1.70
C LEU A 201 26.06 20.75 1.60
N TYR A 202 25.60 19.52 1.48
CA TYR A 202 24.20 19.23 1.20
C TYR A 202 23.64 18.16 2.11
N LYS A 203 22.35 18.28 2.43
CA LYS A 203 21.53 17.21 2.97
C LYS A 203 20.81 16.49 1.83
N VAL A 204 20.76 15.15 1.91
CA VAL A 204 20.17 14.29 0.87
C VAL A 204 18.92 13.62 1.44
N TYR A 205 17.85 13.67 0.65
CA TYR A 205 16.55 13.14 0.99
C TYR A 205 15.98 12.28 -0.13
N ALA A 206 15.16 11.32 0.23
CA ALA A 206 14.27 10.61 -0.67
C ALA A 206 12.83 10.74 -0.18
N LEU A 207 11.90 10.84 -1.10
CA LEU A 207 10.47 10.95 -0.83
C LEU A 207 9.71 9.98 -1.72
N LYS A 208 8.91 9.12 -1.12
CA LYS A 208 7.95 8.28 -1.83
C LYS A 208 6.55 8.79 -1.50
N GLU A 209 5.96 9.50 -2.45
CA GLU A 209 4.62 10.04 -2.31
C GLU A 209 3.57 8.96 -2.54
N THR A 210 2.45 9.04 -1.84
CA THR A 210 1.28 8.19 -2.09
C THR A 210 0.69 8.50 -3.47
N GLU A 211 0.12 7.52 -4.16
CA GLU A 211 -0.55 7.73 -5.44
C GLU A 211 -1.58 8.86 -5.36
N GLY A 212 -1.43 9.88 -6.21
CA GLY A 212 -2.29 11.06 -6.25
C GLY A 212 -1.72 12.32 -5.58
N GLY A 213 -0.60 12.24 -4.85
CA GLY A 213 0.09 13.39 -4.25
C GLY A 213 0.80 14.26 -5.29
N GLY A 214 2.03 14.05 -5.50
CA GLY A 214 2.82 14.61 -6.60
C GLY A 214 3.17 16.08 -6.46
N ASP A 215 3.21 16.64 -5.23
CA ASP A 215 3.67 18.01 -4.99
C ASP A 215 5.16 18.10 -4.63
N LYS A 216 5.79 16.94 -4.38
CA LYS A 216 7.20 16.81 -3.99
C LYS A 216 7.55 17.55 -2.70
N VAL A 217 6.56 17.70 -1.82
CA VAL A 217 6.70 18.27 -0.49
C VAL A 217 6.33 17.19 0.53
N TYR A 218 7.26 16.88 1.42
CA TYR A 218 7.04 15.84 2.42
C TYR A 218 5.84 16.11 3.33
N GLN A 219 4.93 15.14 3.37
CA GLN A 219 3.76 15.13 4.24
C GLN A 219 3.79 13.88 5.13
N GLN A 220 4.02 14.05 6.42
CA GLN A 220 4.22 12.97 7.38
C GLN A 220 3.10 11.91 7.38
N LEU A 221 1.85 12.31 7.11
CA LEU A 221 0.71 11.40 7.16
C LEU A 221 0.58 10.50 5.93
N SER A 222 1.01 10.98 4.77
CA SER A 222 0.82 10.29 3.49
C SER A 222 2.10 9.65 2.97
N ASP A 223 3.24 10.30 3.16
CA ASP A 223 4.45 9.96 2.44
C ASP A 223 5.41 9.09 3.25
N GLU A 224 6.29 8.38 2.54
CA GLU A 224 7.48 7.77 3.12
C GLU A 224 8.69 8.64 2.83
N VAL A 225 9.59 8.76 3.79
CA VAL A 225 10.77 9.62 3.73
C VAL A 225 12.04 8.82 4.03
N GLY A 226 13.11 9.15 3.33
CA GLY A 226 14.45 8.65 3.62
C GLY A 226 15.46 9.81 3.61
N TYR A 227 16.54 9.69 4.33
CA TYR A 227 17.56 10.71 4.39
C TYR A 227 18.93 10.14 4.78
N ILE A 228 19.99 10.84 4.40
CA ILE A 228 21.33 10.59 4.94
C ILE A 228 21.47 11.39 6.23
N LYS A 229 21.92 10.75 7.30
CA LYS A 229 21.96 11.33 8.64
C LYS A 229 22.84 12.58 8.69
N GLU A 230 24.06 12.46 8.17
CA GLU A 230 25.02 13.54 8.14
C GLU A 230 25.01 14.25 6.77
N PRO A 231 25.21 15.57 6.73
CA PRO A 231 25.37 16.27 5.46
C PRO A 231 26.59 15.74 4.69
N ILE A 232 26.47 15.70 3.36
CA ILE A 232 27.56 15.28 2.48
C ILE A 232 28.25 16.48 1.84
N THR A 233 29.58 16.44 1.78
CA THR A 233 30.37 17.43 1.01
C THR A 233 30.51 16.93 -0.42
N ILE A 234 29.95 17.68 -1.37
CA ILE A 234 30.07 17.38 -2.79
C ILE A 234 31.22 18.23 -3.35
N ASP A 235 32.40 17.64 -3.50
CA ASP A 235 33.59 18.23 -4.11
C ASP A 235 34.14 17.38 -5.27
N LYS A 236 33.60 16.19 -5.44
CA LYS A 236 33.82 15.22 -6.50
C LYS A 236 32.53 14.43 -6.74
N ASN A 237 32.49 13.62 -7.79
CA ASN A 237 31.39 12.68 -8.01
C ASN A 237 31.34 11.64 -6.90
N ILE A 238 30.16 11.42 -6.33
CA ILE A 238 29.94 10.47 -5.23
C ILE A 238 28.92 9.43 -5.70
N GLU A 239 29.27 8.16 -5.53
CA GLU A 239 28.41 7.02 -5.86
C GLU A 239 27.99 6.27 -4.60
N ASN A 240 26.97 5.44 -4.74
CA ASN A 240 26.46 4.58 -3.66
C ASN A 240 25.89 5.35 -2.46
N ILE A 241 25.33 6.52 -2.69
CA ILE A 241 24.51 7.22 -1.70
C ILE A 241 23.13 6.54 -1.68
N ASN A 242 23.04 5.46 -0.91
CA ASN A 242 21.80 4.68 -0.84
C ASN A 242 20.89 5.22 0.26
N LEU A 243 19.60 5.35 -0.06
CA LEU A 243 18.58 5.84 0.85
C LEU A 243 17.53 4.75 1.12
N GLN A 244 17.04 4.72 2.35
CA GLN A 244 15.92 3.88 2.72
C GLN A 244 14.74 4.76 3.11
N VAL A 245 13.63 4.61 2.39
CA VAL A 245 12.39 5.31 2.74
C VAL A 245 11.58 4.50 3.75
N PHE A 246 10.99 5.20 4.68
CA PHE A 246 10.18 4.64 5.75
C PHE A 246 8.99 5.55 6.04
N LYS A 247 7.91 4.96 6.56
CA LYS A 247 6.76 5.69 7.05
C LYS A 247 7.01 6.12 8.49
N GLU A 248 6.98 7.41 8.77
CA GLU A 248 7.03 7.89 10.16
C GLU A 248 5.73 7.57 10.89
N LEU A 249 5.83 7.28 12.16
CA LEU A 249 4.68 7.31 13.06
C LEU A 249 4.44 8.75 13.47
N ALA A 250 3.20 9.22 13.38
CA ALA A 250 2.85 10.53 13.95
C ALA A 250 3.11 10.49 15.46
N PRO A 251 3.84 11.48 16.02
CA PRO A 251 4.18 11.48 17.45
C PRO A 251 2.95 11.65 18.34
N GLU A 252 1.92 12.27 17.80
CA GLU A 252 0.65 12.46 18.49
C GLU A 252 -0.38 11.40 18.09
N PHE A 253 -1.27 11.09 19.02
CA PHE A 253 -2.39 10.20 18.74
C PHE A 253 -3.23 10.74 17.58
N ARG A 254 -3.57 9.85 16.63
CA ARG A 254 -4.46 10.16 15.51
C ARG A 254 -5.31 8.95 15.15
N ILE A 255 -6.51 9.24 14.71
CA ILE A 255 -7.38 8.26 14.09
C ILE A 255 -7.00 8.21 12.60
N LEU A 256 -6.46 7.05 12.15
CA LEU A 256 -6.05 6.82 10.75
C LEU A 256 -7.25 6.57 9.85
N ASP A 257 -8.22 5.80 10.36
CA ASP A 257 -9.45 5.50 9.64
C ASP A 257 -10.63 5.44 10.60
N ARG A 258 -11.80 5.87 10.12
CA ARG A 258 -13.05 5.88 10.87
C ARG A 258 -14.22 5.63 9.94
N LYS A 259 -15.07 4.70 10.31
CA LYS A 259 -16.21 4.33 9.48
C LYS A 259 -17.45 4.05 10.32
N PHE A 260 -18.59 4.59 9.91
CA PHE A 260 -19.90 4.13 10.33
C PHE A 260 -20.32 3.01 9.37
N ASN A 261 -20.45 1.79 9.87
CA ASN A 261 -20.69 0.59 9.06
C ASN A 261 -22.19 0.40 8.80
N ASN A 262 -22.54 -0.36 7.76
CA ASN A 262 -23.94 -0.66 7.40
C ASN A 262 -24.69 -1.47 8.48
N ASP A 263 -23.99 -2.10 9.41
CA ASP A 263 -24.56 -2.79 10.57
C ASP A 263 -24.78 -1.88 11.78
N GLY A 264 -24.54 -0.58 11.64
CA GLY A 264 -24.67 0.40 12.71
C GLY A 264 -23.50 0.39 13.70
N SER A 265 -22.43 -0.36 13.44
CA SER A 265 -21.20 -0.29 14.24
C SER A 265 -20.28 0.83 13.75
N ILE A 266 -19.45 1.34 14.65
CA ILE A 266 -18.42 2.32 14.34
C ILE A 266 -17.06 1.65 14.46
N SER A 267 -16.26 1.69 13.38
CA SER A 267 -14.89 1.20 13.35
C SER A 267 -13.91 2.36 13.42
N LEU A 268 -12.86 2.20 14.20
CA LEU A 268 -11.78 3.16 14.41
C LEU A 268 -10.44 2.44 14.31
N ILE A 269 -9.50 3.02 13.56
CA ILE A 269 -8.10 2.55 13.47
C ILE A 269 -7.21 3.68 13.96
N PHE A 270 -6.27 3.37 14.84
CA PHE A 270 -5.37 4.32 15.48
C PHE A 270 -3.95 4.18 14.94
N ASN A 271 -3.17 5.25 14.99
CA ASN A 271 -1.76 5.25 14.59
C ASN A 271 -0.82 4.64 15.63
N GLN A 272 -1.31 4.34 16.81
CA GLN A 272 -0.52 3.79 17.92
C GLN A 272 -1.33 2.84 18.79
N LYS A 273 -0.63 1.96 19.51
CA LYS A 273 -1.22 1.04 20.49
C LYS A 273 -1.56 1.80 21.77
N LEU A 274 -2.78 1.67 22.24
CA LEU A 274 -3.24 2.27 23.48
C LEU A 274 -2.97 1.31 24.66
N LYS A 275 -2.66 1.86 25.82
CA LYS A 275 -2.32 1.07 27.03
C LYS A 275 -3.58 0.68 27.82
N GLN A 276 -4.44 1.63 28.09
CA GLN A 276 -5.71 1.46 28.82
C GLN A 276 -6.82 2.21 28.06
N PRO A 277 -7.21 1.71 26.87
CA PRO A 277 -8.13 2.43 26.00
C PRO A 277 -9.56 2.43 26.56
N LYS A 278 -10.24 3.55 26.37
CA LYS A 278 -11.67 3.70 26.64
C LYS A 278 -12.32 4.58 25.58
N ILE A 279 -13.54 4.24 25.18
CA ILE A 279 -14.36 5.09 24.32
C ILE A 279 -15.62 5.48 25.08
N THR A 280 -15.92 6.78 25.11
CA THR A 280 -17.10 7.35 25.75
C THR A 280 -17.91 8.10 24.71
N VAL A 281 -19.23 7.90 24.69
CA VAL A 281 -20.14 8.70 23.87
C VAL A 281 -20.41 9.99 24.62
N MET A 282 -20.01 11.11 24.03
CA MET A 282 -20.22 12.43 24.65
C MET A 282 -21.56 13.04 24.25
N ASP A 283 -22.04 12.76 23.04
CA ASP A 283 -23.23 13.32 22.48
C ASP A 283 -23.86 12.35 21.46
N PRO A 284 -25.13 11.95 21.61
CA PRO A 284 -25.97 12.18 22.79
C PRO A 284 -25.51 11.32 23.98
N PRO A 285 -25.50 11.86 25.23
CA PRO A 285 -25.02 11.12 26.41
C PRO A 285 -25.78 9.82 26.68
N ALA A 286 -27.05 9.77 26.32
CA ALA A 286 -27.92 8.59 26.48
C ALA A 286 -27.36 7.37 25.66
N ALA A 287 -26.68 7.59 24.55
CA ALA A 287 -26.11 6.54 23.74
C ALA A 287 -24.83 5.90 24.37
N ASP A 288 -24.31 6.49 25.44
CA ASP A 288 -23.21 5.88 26.21
C ASP A 288 -23.68 4.69 27.04
N VAL A 289 -24.95 4.67 27.40
CA VAL A 289 -25.57 3.59 28.18
C VAL A 289 -25.82 2.39 27.27
N GLY A 290 -25.36 1.21 27.70
CA GLY A 290 -25.57 -0.04 26.96
C GLY A 290 -24.73 -0.20 25.68
N LYS A 291 -23.78 0.72 25.40
CA LYS A 291 -22.80 0.52 24.32
C LYS A 291 -21.93 -0.70 24.59
N SER A 292 -21.48 -1.33 23.53
CA SER A 292 -20.40 -2.33 23.57
C SER A 292 -19.19 -1.79 22.83
N VAL A 293 -18.01 -1.98 23.41
CA VAL A 293 -16.74 -1.56 22.81
C VAL A 293 -15.78 -2.75 22.78
N PHE A 294 -15.20 -3.00 21.64
CA PHE A 294 -14.15 -3.99 21.44
C PHE A 294 -12.88 -3.31 20.99
N PHE A 295 -11.77 -3.65 21.62
CA PHE A 295 -10.45 -3.33 21.14
C PHE A 295 -9.77 -4.62 20.70
N ASN A 296 -9.03 -4.57 19.60
CA ASN A 296 -8.23 -5.71 19.17
C ASN A 296 -7.08 -5.97 20.18
N LYS A 297 -6.37 -7.09 20.02
CA LYS A 297 -5.27 -7.48 20.92
C LYS A 297 -4.15 -6.43 21.05
N LEU A 298 -3.96 -5.60 20.03
CA LEU A 298 -2.94 -4.54 20.01
C LEU A 298 -3.44 -3.20 20.53
N ASN A 299 -4.74 -3.06 20.79
CA ASN A 299 -5.37 -1.79 21.15
C ASN A 299 -5.14 -0.65 20.15
N ASP A 300 -4.96 -0.98 18.86
CA ASP A 300 -4.80 -0.04 17.76
C ASP A 300 -6.04 0.04 16.87
N THR A 301 -7.03 -0.79 17.14
CA THR A 301 -8.31 -0.81 16.43
C THR A 301 -9.44 -0.98 17.42
N ALA A 302 -10.49 -0.20 17.25
CA ALA A 302 -11.71 -0.31 18.07
C ALA A 302 -12.95 -0.48 17.20
N LYS A 303 -13.93 -1.22 17.73
CA LYS A 303 -15.27 -1.33 17.18
C LYS A 303 -16.29 -0.99 18.29
N VAL A 304 -17.23 -0.11 17.98
CA VAL A 304 -18.24 0.38 18.92
C VAL A 304 -19.63 0.06 18.39
N TRP A 305 -20.48 -0.48 19.22
CA TRP A 305 -21.88 -0.73 18.94
C TRP A 305 -22.73 0.06 19.92
N LEU A 306 -23.65 0.85 19.38
CA LEU A 306 -24.57 1.67 20.14
C LEU A 306 -25.96 1.01 20.17
N THR A 307 -26.65 1.05 21.30
CA THR A 307 -27.99 0.45 21.46
C THR A 307 -29.00 1.20 20.62
N ASP A 308 -29.01 2.51 20.72
CA ASP A 308 -29.89 3.39 19.97
C ASP A 308 -29.10 4.08 18.84
N LEU A 309 -29.69 4.11 17.65
CA LEU A 309 -29.17 4.78 16.46
C LEU A 309 -30.09 5.90 15.96
N SER A 310 -31.02 6.38 16.79
CA SER A 310 -32.01 7.42 16.44
C SER A 310 -31.46 8.85 16.49
N PHE A 311 -30.15 9.03 16.48
CA PHE A 311 -29.49 10.34 16.48
C PHE A 311 -29.07 10.76 15.06
N ASP A 312 -28.95 12.07 14.84
CA ASP A 312 -28.40 12.63 13.58
C ASP A 312 -26.87 12.64 13.57
N SER A 313 -26.25 12.77 14.73
CA SER A 313 -24.80 12.70 14.90
C SER A 313 -24.43 12.10 16.24
N VAL A 314 -23.22 11.54 16.31
CA VAL A 314 -22.65 11.01 17.55
C VAL A 314 -21.21 11.45 17.73
N LYS A 315 -20.87 11.94 18.93
CA LYS A 315 -19.51 12.32 19.31
C LYS A 315 -18.91 11.28 20.23
N LEU A 316 -17.77 10.74 19.83
CA LEU A 316 -17.00 9.77 20.60
C LEU A 316 -15.71 10.40 21.11
N ALA A 317 -15.44 10.28 22.41
CA ALA A 317 -14.15 10.58 23.00
C ALA A 317 -13.31 9.31 23.09
N ILE A 318 -12.16 9.30 22.47
CA ILE A 318 -11.15 8.25 22.60
C ILE A 318 -10.21 8.65 23.73
N GLN A 319 -10.02 7.75 24.67
CA GLN A 319 -9.24 7.98 25.89
C GLN A 319 -8.18 6.88 26.02
N ASP A 320 -7.05 7.24 26.63
CA ASP A 320 -6.04 6.29 27.09
C ASP A 320 -5.54 6.71 28.47
N GLN A 321 -5.42 5.76 29.39
CA GLN A 321 -4.99 6.01 30.79
C GLN A 321 -5.76 7.17 31.44
N GLY A 322 -7.08 7.28 31.17
CA GLY A 322 -7.95 8.32 31.72
C GLY A 322 -7.87 9.69 31.04
N LYS A 323 -6.95 9.89 30.09
CA LYS A 323 -6.79 11.14 29.35
C LYS A 323 -7.52 11.07 28.01
N VAL A 324 -8.30 12.11 27.68
CA VAL A 324 -8.91 12.25 26.35
C VAL A 324 -7.82 12.57 25.33
N LEU A 325 -7.67 11.70 24.33
CA LEU A 325 -6.71 11.87 23.25
C LEU A 325 -7.32 12.64 22.07
N GLN A 326 -8.53 12.26 21.68
CA GLN A 326 -9.23 12.89 20.56
C GLN A 326 -10.74 12.71 20.69
N VAL A 327 -11.49 13.68 20.19
CA VAL A 327 -12.95 13.61 20.02
C VAL A 327 -13.26 13.55 18.53
N VAL A 328 -14.13 12.63 18.14
CA VAL A 328 -14.53 12.44 16.74
C VAL A 328 -16.04 12.47 16.61
N ASN A 329 -16.53 13.15 15.57
CA ASN A 329 -17.94 13.24 15.24
C ASN A 329 -18.26 12.33 14.04
N PHE A 330 -19.39 11.63 14.13
CA PHE A 330 -19.97 10.85 13.03
C PHE A 330 -21.36 11.40 12.75
N ASN A 331 -21.63 11.73 11.51
CA ASN A 331 -22.95 12.15 11.06
C ASN A 331 -23.66 10.94 10.44
N ARG A 332 -24.91 10.78 10.77
CA ARG A 332 -25.80 9.81 10.14
C ARG A 332 -26.43 10.43 8.90
N GLY A 333 -26.42 9.69 7.81
CA GLY A 333 -27.15 10.09 6.61
C GLY A 333 -28.67 9.91 6.80
N ARG A 334 -29.47 10.86 6.36
CA ARG A 334 -30.96 10.80 6.50
C ARG A 334 -31.59 9.54 5.87
N LYS A 335 -30.90 8.92 4.92
CA LYS A 335 -31.35 7.70 4.22
C LYS A 335 -30.66 6.43 4.71
N ASP A 336 -29.79 6.51 5.72
CA ASP A 336 -29.05 5.36 6.21
C ASP A 336 -30.01 4.40 6.94
N ASN A 337 -30.06 3.18 6.43
CA ASN A 337 -30.80 2.10 7.06
C ASN A 337 -29.79 1.05 7.54
N TYR A 338 -29.71 0.87 8.84
CA TYR A 338 -28.77 -0.06 9.46
C TYR A 338 -29.45 -1.40 9.72
N THR A 339 -28.94 -2.46 9.09
CA THR A 339 -29.44 -3.82 9.34
C THR A 339 -28.61 -4.47 10.43
N ARG A 340 -29.26 -4.86 11.53
CA ARG A 340 -28.62 -5.56 12.66
C ARG A 340 -28.73 -7.07 12.55
N ASP A 341 -28.47 -7.59 11.35
CA ASP A 341 -28.41 -9.03 11.13
C ASP A 341 -27.12 -9.60 11.73
N LEU A 342 -27.26 -10.66 12.53
CA LEU A 342 -26.09 -11.39 13.02
C LEU A 342 -25.52 -12.23 11.88
N THR A 343 -24.28 -11.90 11.49
CA THR A 343 -23.54 -12.66 10.50
C THR A 343 -22.43 -13.47 11.16
N ILE A 344 -22.23 -14.68 10.62
CA ILE A 344 -21.21 -15.62 11.08
C ILE A 344 -20.31 -15.96 9.90
N THR A 345 -19.03 -15.76 10.06
CA THR A 345 -17.99 -16.26 9.14
C THR A 345 -17.15 -17.30 9.86
N ASP A 346 -16.50 -18.17 9.11
CA ASP A 346 -15.66 -19.22 9.66
C ASP A 346 -14.31 -19.31 8.94
N ASN A 347 -13.41 -20.17 9.44
CA ASN A 347 -12.10 -20.42 8.88
C ASN A 347 -12.04 -21.64 7.95
N ILE A 348 -13.18 -22.10 7.44
CA ILE A 348 -13.22 -23.12 6.40
C ILE A 348 -12.91 -22.45 5.06
N SER A 349 -11.91 -22.94 4.37
CA SER A 349 -11.52 -22.48 3.04
C SER A 349 -11.69 -23.58 2.01
N SER A 350 -12.44 -23.31 0.93
CA SER A 350 -12.69 -24.28 -0.15
C SER A 350 -13.21 -25.63 0.35
N GLY A 351 -14.09 -25.63 1.36
CA GLY A 351 -14.64 -26.84 1.96
C GLY A 351 -13.64 -27.66 2.79
N LYS A 352 -12.54 -27.06 3.21
CA LYS A 352 -11.51 -27.69 4.03
C LYS A 352 -11.22 -26.90 5.29
N LEU A 353 -11.08 -27.62 6.40
CA LEU A 353 -10.59 -27.08 7.66
C LEU A 353 -9.13 -27.48 7.85
N ASN A 354 -8.27 -26.51 8.16
CA ASN A 354 -6.88 -26.78 8.48
C ASN A 354 -6.80 -27.68 9.74
N PRO A 355 -6.13 -28.85 9.70
CA PRO A 355 -6.11 -29.83 10.80
C PRO A 355 -5.39 -29.31 12.05
N TYR A 356 -4.58 -28.27 11.92
CA TYR A 356 -3.84 -27.63 13.01
C TYR A 356 -4.51 -26.39 13.57
N GLN A 357 -5.71 -26.05 13.07
CA GLN A 357 -6.49 -24.90 13.54
C GLN A 357 -7.80 -25.37 14.18
N ARG A 358 -8.26 -24.62 15.16
CA ARG A 358 -9.61 -24.81 15.70
C ARG A 358 -10.64 -24.36 14.67
N TYR A 359 -11.77 -25.06 14.59
CA TYR A 359 -12.91 -24.54 13.83
C TYR A 359 -13.42 -23.28 14.52
N THR A 360 -13.18 -22.13 13.91
CA THR A 360 -13.42 -20.80 14.48
C THR A 360 -14.60 -20.13 13.79
N LEU A 361 -15.52 -19.59 14.60
CA LEU A 361 -16.63 -18.75 14.16
C LEU A 361 -16.33 -17.30 14.54
N ASN A 362 -16.45 -16.38 13.59
CA ASN A 362 -16.29 -14.94 13.81
C ASN A 362 -17.64 -14.26 13.60
N PHE A 363 -18.00 -13.41 14.54
CA PHE A 363 -19.28 -12.69 14.58
C PHE A 363 -19.09 -11.20 14.34
N ASN A 364 -20.04 -10.57 13.68
CA ASN A 364 -20.03 -9.10 13.50
C ASN A 364 -20.52 -8.35 14.75
N PHE A 365 -21.24 -9.06 15.65
CA PHE A 365 -21.72 -8.52 16.93
C PHE A 365 -21.27 -9.38 18.12
N PRO A 366 -21.07 -8.78 19.31
CA PRO A 366 -20.87 -9.53 20.54
C PRO A 366 -22.02 -10.51 20.81
N VAL A 367 -21.70 -11.79 20.97
CA VAL A 367 -22.68 -12.84 21.25
C VAL A 367 -22.91 -12.94 22.76
N ASN A 368 -24.18 -12.83 23.17
CA ASN A 368 -24.63 -12.94 24.56
C ASN A 368 -24.90 -14.39 24.95
N ALA A 369 -25.48 -15.18 24.03
CA ALA A 369 -25.84 -16.58 24.29
C ALA A 369 -25.61 -17.45 23.06
N ALA A 370 -25.15 -18.67 23.30
CA ALA A 370 -25.05 -19.76 22.32
C ALA A 370 -25.93 -20.93 22.81
N ASP A 371 -26.88 -21.31 21.99
CA ASP A 371 -27.79 -22.43 22.26
C ASP A 371 -27.32 -23.67 21.47
N GLN A 372 -26.53 -24.52 22.14
CA GLN A 372 -25.95 -25.70 21.53
C GLN A 372 -27.02 -26.69 21.06
N SER A 373 -28.24 -26.69 21.63
CA SER A 373 -29.33 -27.59 21.20
C SER A 373 -29.81 -27.31 19.77
N LYS A 374 -29.55 -26.07 19.27
CA LYS A 374 -29.86 -25.63 17.91
C LYS A 374 -28.71 -25.83 16.92
N ILE A 375 -27.66 -26.53 17.34
CA ILE A 375 -26.51 -26.85 16.50
C ILE A 375 -26.49 -28.33 16.25
N THR A 376 -26.49 -28.72 14.98
CA THR A 376 -26.39 -30.13 14.59
C THR A 376 -25.05 -30.35 13.91
N LEU A 377 -24.30 -31.34 14.39
CA LEU A 377 -23.06 -31.79 13.77
C LEU A 377 -23.23 -33.23 13.30
N LEU A 378 -22.97 -33.48 12.03
CA LEU A 378 -22.92 -34.81 11.44
C LEU A 378 -21.49 -35.16 11.05
N GLU A 379 -21.06 -36.37 11.28
CA GLU A 379 -19.83 -36.98 10.76
C GLU A 379 -20.21 -38.18 9.89
N ASP A 380 -19.95 -38.11 8.58
CA ASP A 380 -20.42 -39.11 7.60
C ASP A 380 -21.93 -39.43 7.77
N SER A 381 -22.76 -38.38 7.87
CA SER A 381 -24.21 -38.45 8.11
C SER A 381 -24.64 -38.98 9.50
N VAL A 382 -23.71 -39.31 10.38
CA VAL A 382 -24.01 -39.78 11.76
C VAL A 382 -23.98 -38.59 12.71
N LYS A 383 -25.08 -38.35 13.43
CA LYS A 383 -25.19 -37.26 14.40
C LYS A 383 -24.17 -37.41 15.54
N ARG A 384 -23.46 -36.32 15.84
CA ARG A 384 -22.51 -36.22 16.96
C ARG A 384 -23.04 -35.24 17.99
N THR A 385 -22.96 -35.62 19.27
CA THR A 385 -23.41 -34.82 20.40
C THR A 385 -22.26 -34.39 21.31
N ASN A 386 -21.08 -35.00 21.12
CA ASN A 386 -19.88 -34.80 21.92
C ASN A 386 -19.01 -33.62 21.43
N PHE A 387 -19.63 -32.50 21.05
CA PHE A 387 -18.96 -31.27 20.72
C PHE A 387 -19.33 -30.16 21.73
N GLU A 388 -18.53 -29.12 21.79
CA GLU A 388 -18.73 -27.99 22.68
C GLU A 388 -18.56 -26.68 21.92
N VAL A 389 -19.41 -25.70 22.19
CA VAL A 389 -19.32 -24.32 21.65
C VAL A 389 -18.66 -23.46 22.71
N VAL A 390 -17.44 -23.02 22.46
CA VAL A 390 -16.59 -22.30 23.44
C VAL A 390 -16.36 -20.88 22.98
N LYS A 391 -16.64 -19.92 23.86
CA LYS A 391 -16.30 -18.50 23.63
C LYS A 391 -14.80 -18.28 23.77
N ASP A 392 -14.21 -17.48 22.89
CA ASP A 392 -12.81 -17.05 23.05
C ASP A 392 -12.68 -16.17 24.31
N SER A 393 -11.62 -16.36 25.07
CA SER A 393 -11.37 -15.64 26.32
C SER A 393 -10.85 -14.22 26.11
N VAL A 394 -10.32 -13.89 24.93
CA VAL A 394 -9.72 -12.60 24.59
C VAL A 394 -10.57 -11.84 23.58
N ASP A 395 -11.02 -12.52 22.53
CA ASP A 395 -11.81 -11.94 21.46
C ASP A 395 -13.29 -12.38 21.58
N PHE A 396 -14.11 -11.58 22.24
CA PHE A 396 -15.51 -11.90 22.46
C PHE A 396 -16.38 -11.95 21.19
N LEU A 397 -15.81 -11.62 20.04
CA LEU A 397 -16.42 -11.82 18.72
C LEU A 397 -16.12 -13.19 18.14
N LYS A 398 -15.34 -14.03 18.85
CA LYS A 398 -14.95 -15.36 18.39
C LYS A 398 -15.49 -16.48 19.27
N TYR A 399 -15.88 -17.56 18.62
CA TYR A 399 -16.22 -18.83 19.25
C TYR A 399 -15.52 -19.96 18.51
N TYR A 400 -15.34 -21.07 19.20
CA TYR A 400 -14.75 -22.30 18.66
C TYR A 400 -15.72 -23.45 18.81
N ILE A 401 -15.74 -24.31 17.80
CA ILE A 401 -16.37 -25.64 17.92
C ILE A 401 -15.27 -26.61 18.35
N LYS A 402 -15.32 -27.03 19.60
CA LYS A 402 -14.39 -28.00 20.15
C LYS A 402 -14.94 -29.39 19.87
N PHE A 403 -14.27 -30.13 19.02
CA PHE A 403 -14.59 -31.48 18.60
C PHE A 403 -13.32 -32.19 18.13
N THR A 404 -13.28 -33.53 18.22
CA THR A 404 -12.16 -34.32 17.70
C THR A 404 -12.39 -34.62 16.22
N TRP A 405 -11.89 -33.71 15.35
CA TRP A 405 -11.98 -33.86 13.91
C TRP A 405 -11.10 -35.03 13.43
N ARG A 406 -11.58 -35.87 12.50
CA ARG A 406 -10.88 -37.04 11.98
C ARG A 406 -10.62 -36.90 10.49
N ASN A 407 -9.46 -37.38 10.05
CA ASN A 407 -9.11 -37.41 8.63
C ASN A 407 -10.07 -38.31 7.84
N LYS A 408 -10.24 -38.00 6.55
CA LYS A 408 -11.09 -38.78 5.61
C LYS A 408 -12.57 -38.81 5.98
N LYS A 409 -13.04 -37.96 6.89
CA LYS A 409 -14.45 -37.80 7.25
C LYS A 409 -15.04 -36.56 6.62
N THR A 410 -16.33 -36.62 6.30
CA THR A 410 -17.11 -35.45 5.88
C THR A 410 -17.93 -34.97 7.07
N TYR A 411 -17.92 -33.69 7.29
CA TYR A 411 -18.65 -33.03 8.36
C TYR A 411 -19.68 -32.08 7.78
N ASP A 412 -20.91 -32.19 8.29
CA ASP A 412 -21.97 -31.24 8.03
C ASP A 412 -22.36 -30.60 9.37
N ILE A 413 -22.19 -29.28 9.45
CA ILE A 413 -22.62 -28.52 10.62
C ILE A 413 -23.73 -27.56 10.22
N LYS A 414 -24.81 -27.62 10.98
CA LYS A 414 -25.98 -26.78 10.81
C LYS A 414 -26.18 -25.92 12.06
N PHE A 415 -26.24 -24.62 11.87
CA PHE A 415 -26.67 -23.67 12.88
C PHE A 415 -28.09 -23.25 12.54
N ALA A 416 -29.07 -23.71 13.32
CA ALA A 416 -30.46 -23.30 13.14
C ALA A 416 -30.66 -21.84 13.51
N PRO A 417 -31.75 -21.19 13.08
CA PRO A 417 -32.05 -19.79 13.44
C PRO A 417 -32.07 -19.60 14.97
N GLY A 418 -31.30 -18.60 15.44
CA GLY A 418 -31.18 -18.32 16.88
C GLY A 418 -30.33 -19.33 17.66
N ALA A 419 -29.45 -20.08 17.00
CA ALA A 419 -28.39 -20.83 17.68
C ALA A 419 -27.42 -19.89 18.41
N PHE A 420 -27.24 -18.68 17.89
CA PHE A 420 -26.52 -17.58 18.54
C PHE A 420 -27.43 -16.37 18.64
N THR A 421 -27.44 -15.77 19.81
CA THR A 421 -28.12 -14.49 20.09
C THR A 421 -27.09 -13.48 20.54
N ALA A 422 -26.96 -12.41 19.78
CA ALA A 422 -26.02 -11.33 20.03
C ALA A 422 -26.70 -10.15 20.76
N ILE A 423 -25.95 -9.09 21.02
CA ILE A 423 -26.49 -7.80 21.44
C ILE A 423 -27.62 -7.36 20.49
N PHE A 424 -28.51 -6.52 20.96
CA PHE A 424 -29.71 -6.04 20.24
C PHE A 424 -30.70 -7.16 19.87
N ASN A 425 -30.61 -8.30 20.56
CA ASN A 425 -31.40 -9.50 20.26
C ASN A 425 -31.26 -10.01 18.81
N ALA A 426 -30.12 -9.64 18.16
CA ALA A 426 -29.80 -10.12 16.82
C ALA A 426 -29.54 -11.63 16.83
N LYS A 427 -30.19 -12.34 15.93
CA LYS A 427 -30.10 -13.80 15.85
C LYS A 427 -29.52 -14.21 14.49
N ASN A 428 -28.77 -15.30 14.46
CA ASN A 428 -28.32 -15.86 13.19
C ASN A 428 -29.50 -16.43 12.39
N LYS A 429 -29.40 -16.31 11.08
CA LYS A 429 -30.19 -17.10 10.13
C LYS A 429 -29.65 -18.52 10.07
N GLU A 430 -30.37 -19.43 9.40
CA GLU A 430 -29.87 -20.79 9.18
C GLU A 430 -28.55 -20.73 8.38
N ILE A 431 -27.57 -21.50 8.84
CA ILE A 431 -26.27 -21.66 8.17
C ILE A 431 -25.94 -23.14 8.12
N ASN A 432 -25.62 -23.62 6.94
CA ASN A 432 -25.20 -25.00 6.70
C ASN A 432 -23.79 -24.96 6.11
N LYS A 433 -22.89 -25.79 6.64
CA LYS A 433 -21.50 -25.90 6.18
C LYS A 433 -21.12 -27.38 6.05
N THR A 434 -20.63 -27.74 4.89
CA THR A 434 -20.05 -29.08 4.63
C THR A 434 -18.54 -28.89 4.43
N PHE A 435 -17.75 -29.70 5.13
CA PHE A 435 -16.29 -29.61 5.03
C PHE A 435 -15.62 -30.95 5.38
N ARG A 436 -14.33 -31.02 5.08
CA ARG A 436 -13.43 -32.11 5.50
C ARG A 436 -12.19 -31.51 6.15
N LEU A 437 -11.44 -32.29 6.91
CA LEU A 437 -10.10 -31.87 7.26
C LEU A 437 -9.23 -31.84 6.00
N GLU A 438 -8.39 -30.82 5.90
CA GLU A 438 -7.29 -30.87 4.95
C GLU A 438 -6.31 -31.97 5.35
N THR A 439 -5.67 -32.59 4.37
CA THR A 439 -4.70 -33.66 4.65
C THR A 439 -3.45 -33.05 5.32
N THR A 440 -2.95 -33.71 6.36
CA THR A 440 -1.70 -33.32 7.03
C THR A 440 -0.51 -33.34 6.08
N ASP A 441 -0.64 -34.12 4.99
CA ASP A 441 0.37 -34.25 3.93
C ASP A 441 0.63 -32.94 3.16
N SER A 442 -0.20 -31.91 3.33
CA SER A 442 -0.01 -30.60 2.70
C SER A 442 0.88 -29.64 3.51
N TYR A 443 1.36 -30.07 4.68
CA TYR A 443 2.09 -29.22 5.63
C TYR A 443 3.49 -29.73 5.88
N GLY A 444 4.40 -28.80 6.13
CA GLY A 444 5.79 -29.07 6.51
C GLY A 444 6.19 -28.31 7.77
N THR A 445 7.36 -28.63 8.28
CA THR A 445 7.95 -27.98 9.46
C THR A 445 9.36 -27.48 9.13
N LEU A 446 9.72 -26.30 9.60
CA LEU A 446 11.07 -25.77 9.57
C LEU A 446 11.58 -25.61 11.00
N ALA A 447 12.57 -26.40 11.39
CA ALA A 447 13.38 -26.16 12.59
C ALA A 447 14.59 -25.31 12.20
N LEU A 448 14.74 -24.15 12.79
CA LEU A 448 15.79 -23.18 12.47
C LEU A 448 16.72 -23.01 13.66
N ASN A 449 17.95 -23.52 13.55
CA ASN A 449 19.01 -23.30 14.52
C ASN A 449 19.66 -21.93 14.28
N ILE A 450 19.62 -21.06 15.25
CA ILE A 450 20.02 -19.66 15.09
C ILE A 450 21.26 -19.36 15.90
N ALA A 451 22.24 -18.76 15.24
CA ALA A 451 23.40 -18.14 15.86
C ALA A 451 23.27 -16.62 15.73
N VAL A 452 23.29 -15.92 16.86
CA VAL A 452 23.25 -14.46 16.92
C VAL A 452 24.66 -13.89 16.98
N PRO A 453 24.93 -12.71 16.39
CA PRO A 453 26.27 -12.11 16.38
C PRO A 453 26.65 -11.50 17.74
N ASP A 454 25.67 -11.11 18.55
CA ASP A 454 25.87 -10.46 19.85
C ASP A 454 24.72 -10.84 20.80
N THR A 455 25.04 -11.56 21.86
CA THR A 455 24.09 -12.03 22.87
C THR A 455 23.61 -10.93 23.83
N THR A 456 24.15 -9.72 23.74
CA THR A 456 23.70 -8.56 24.52
C THR A 456 22.57 -7.80 23.81
N LYS A 457 22.33 -8.11 22.54
CA LYS A 457 21.32 -7.49 21.68
C LYS A 457 20.04 -8.33 21.59
N SER A 458 19.00 -7.74 21.05
CA SER A 458 17.72 -8.40 20.73
C SER A 458 17.51 -8.46 19.24
N TYR A 459 16.84 -9.52 18.78
CA TYR A 459 16.55 -9.77 17.37
C TYR A 459 15.12 -10.29 17.24
N ILE A 460 14.40 -9.81 16.24
CA ILE A 460 13.10 -10.37 15.87
C ILE A 460 13.31 -11.21 14.62
N VAL A 461 13.19 -12.53 14.76
CA VAL A 461 13.28 -13.46 13.62
C VAL A 461 11.89 -13.73 13.09
N GLU A 462 11.63 -13.31 11.89
CA GLU A 462 10.32 -13.38 11.24
C GLU A 462 10.33 -14.37 10.08
N PHE A 463 9.33 -15.26 10.09
CA PHE A 463 8.98 -16.13 8.99
C PHE A 463 7.98 -15.39 8.11
N ILE A 464 8.34 -15.15 6.85
CA ILE A 464 7.58 -14.30 5.93
C ILE A 464 7.23 -15.05 4.65
N ASP A 465 6.14 -14.65 3.99
CA ASP A 465 5.72 -15.18 2.69
C ASP A 465 6.48 -14.52 1.52
N GLU A 466 6.19 -14.93 0.29
CA GLU A 466 6.78 -14.35 -0.93
C GLU A 466 6.47 -12.86 -1.11
N LYS A 467 5.36 -12.39 -0.53
CA LYS A 467 4.97 -10.97 -0.54
C LYS A 467 5.59 -10.18 0.62
N LYS A 468 6.46 -10.83 1.42
CA LYS A 468 7.12 -10.28 2.61
C LYS A 468 6.18 -9.96 3.77
N ASN A 469 4.98 -10.54 3.80
CA ASN A 469 4.10 -10.45 4.95
C ASN A 469 4.60 -11.36 6.07
N THR A 470 4.63 -10.86 7.29
CA THR A 470 5.01 -11.65 8.47
C THR A 470 3.91 -12.66 8.79
N ILE A 471 4.29 -13.94 8.76
CA ILE A 471 3.43 -15.06 9.17
C ILE A 471 3.59 -15.31 10.67
N LYS A 472 4.84 -15.31 11.14
CA LYS A 472 5.18 -15.53 12.54
C LYS A 472 6.51 -14.86 12.87
N GLY A 473 6.62 -14.28 14.07
CA GLY A 473 7.85 -13.70 14.60
C GLY A 473 8.18 -14.24 15.98
N TYR A 474 9.47 -14.27 16.27
CA TYR A 474 10.04 -14.65 17.58
C TYR A 474 11.13 -13.67 17.99
N ASN A 475 11.06 -13.22 19.24
CA ASN A 475 12.10 -12.39 19.84
C ASN A 475 13.16 -13.29 20.47
N ILE A 476 14.41 -13.08 20.09
CA ILE A 476 15.56 -13.84 20.59
C ILE A 476 16.70 -12.91 20.98
N SER A 477 17.52 -13.33 21.96
CA SER A 477 18.75 -12.61 22.38
C SER A 477 19.96 -13.53 22.48
N LYS A 478 19.79 -14.83 22.27
CA LYS A 478 20.85 -15.82 22.38
C LYS A 478 20.70 -16.90 21.33
N ASN A 479 21.74 -17.66 21.10
CA ASN A 479 21.71 -18.84 20.25
C ASN A 479 20.61 -19.81 20.71
N GLY A 480 19.91 -20.43 19.78
CA GLY A 480 18.81 -21.33 20.08
C GLY A 480 18.18 -21.90 18.84
N SER A 481 17.08 -22.64 19.02
CA SER A 481 16.31 -23.20 17.91
C SER A 481 14.87 -22.66 17.96
N ILE A 482 14.34 -22.31 16.79
CA ILE A 482 12.95 -21.92 16.58
C ILE A 482 12.30 -22.97 15.69
N ASN A 483 11.08 -23.37 16.04
CA ASN A 483 10.31 -24.31 15.24
C ASN A 483 9.08 -23.65 14.62
N PHE A 484 9.06 -23.58 13.28
CA PHE A 484 7.91 -23.17 12.47
C PHE A 484 7.16 -24.42 12.01
N ALA A 485 6.29 -24.95 12.86
CA ALA A 485 5.61 -26.20 12.64
C ALA A 485 4.27 -26.02 11.90
N ASN A 486 3.97 -26.99 11.02
CA ASN A 486 2.66 -27.14 10.38
C ASN A 486 2.24 -25.95 9.49
N TYR A 487 3.17 -25.46 8.69
CA TYR A 487 2.88 -24.49 7.65
C TYR A 487 2.63 -25.18 6.30
N PRO A 488 1.75 -24.64 5.44
CA PRO A 488 1.52 -25.16 4.09
C PRO A 488 2.83 -25.35 3.33
N ALA A 489 2.92 -26.37 2.49
CA ALA A 489 4.05 -26.52 1.58
C ALA A 489 4.13 -25.28 0.67
N GLY A 490 5.32 -24.72 0.52
CA GLY A 490 5.51 -23.47 -0.22
C GLY A 490 6.86 -22.84 0.02
N LYS A 491 7.02 -21.62 -0.51
CA LYS A 491 8.23 -20.82 -0.41
C LYS A 491 8.07 -19.77 0.67
N TYR A 492 9.08 -19.72 1.53
CA TYR A 492 9.13 -18.79 2.65
C TYR A 492 10.51 -18.15 2.74
N PHE A 493 10.60 -17.09 3.50
CA PHE A 493 11.87 -16.38 3.73
C PHE A 493 12.01 -16.03 5.20
N ILE A 494 13.24 -15.73 5.60
CA ILE A 494 13.53 -15.24 6.95
C ILE A 494 13.95 -13.78 6.86
N ARG A 495 13.28 -12.95 7.65
CA ARG A 495 13.64 -11.56 7.91
C ARG A 495 14.06 -11.42 9.36
N VAL A 496 15.13 -10.68 9.60
CA VAL A 496 15.64 -10.40 10.95
C VAL A 496 15.66 -8.90 11.16
N VAL A 497 14.97 -8.45 12.20
CA VAL A 497 15.05 -7.07 12.69
C VAL A 497 16.06 -7.01 13.82
N TYR A 498 16.96 -6.04 13.78
CA TYR A 498 17.87 -5.72 14.87
C TYR A 498 17.15 -4.80 15.86
N ASP A 499 16.47 -5.39 16.84
CA ASP A 499 15.65 -4.73 17.85
C ASP A 499 16.55 -4.02 18.87
N GLU A 500 16.91 -2.77 18.58
CA GLU A 500 17.92 -2.01 19.33
C GLU A 500 17.43 -1.63 20.72
N ASN A 501 16.14 -1.31 20.87
CA ASN A 501 15.53 -0.90 22.13
C ASN A 501 14.88 -2.05 22.91
N LYS A 502 14.90 -3.27 22.36
CA LYS A 502 14.39 -4.52 22.97
C LYS A 502 12.88 -4.49 23.27
N ASN A 503 12.11 -3.78 22.47
CA ASN A 503 10.65 -3.69 22.63
C ASN A 503 9.88 -4.80 21.90
N GLY A 504 10.57 -5.59 21.06
CA GLY A 504 10.01 -6.74 20.35
C GLY A 504 9.16 -6.39 19.13
N ILE A 505 9.26 -5.19 18.61
CA ILE A 505 8.65 -4.72 17.36
C ILE A 505 9.69 -3.96 16.54
N TRP A 506 9.51 -3.92 15.21
CA TRP A 506 10.32 -3.06 14.38
C TRP A 506 9.91 -1.59 14.57
N ASP A 507 10.89 -0.73 14.88
CA ASP A 507 10.69 0.70 15.02
C ASP A 507 11.10 1.44 13.74
N THR A 508 10.20 2.29 13.28
CA THR A 508 10.46 3.17 12.15
C THR A 508 11.33 4.37 12.57
N GLY A 509 11.88 5.05 11.58
CA GLY A 509 12.66 6.26 11.82
C GLY A 509 11.81 7.49 12.15
N ASN A 510 12.50 8.56 12.56
CA ASN A 510 11.92 9.88 12.80
C ASN A 510 12.85 10.96 12.21
N ILE A 511 12.36 11.69 11.21
CA ILE A 511 13.17 12.67 10.49
C ILE A 511 13.47 13.91 11.34
N LYS A 512 12.55 14.30 12.23
CA LYS A 512 12.73 15.45 13.11
C LYS A 512 13.79 15.20 14.17
N GLU A 513 13.83 13.98 14.69
CA GLU A 513 14.80 13.53 15.69
C GLU A 513 16.09 12.98 15.07
N ARG A 514 16.15 12.89 13.74
CA ARG A 514 17.25 12.30 12.98
C ARG A 514 17.57 10.87 13.39
N THR A 515 16.54 10.10 13.75
CA THR A 515 16.66 8.67 14.03
C THR A 515 16.31 7.86 12.80
N GLN A 516 17.18 6.94 12.41
CA GLN A 516 16.94 6.00 11.31
C GLN A 516 16.04 4.86 11.81
N PRO A 517 15.30 4.17 10.91
CA PRO A 517 14.58 2.96 11.27
C PRO A 517 15.54 1.86 11.73
N GLU A 518 15.05 0.96 12.57
CA GLU A 518 15.81 -0.23 12.94
C GLU A 518 16.20 -1.05 11.72
N LYS A 519 17.43 -1.55 11.75
CA LYS A 519 18.00 -2.26 10.61
C LYS A 519 17.32 -3.60 10.40
N ILE A 520 17.18 -3.98 9.16
CA ILE A 520 16.60 -5.25 8.75
C ILE A 520 17.60 -6.00 7.87
N TRP A 521 17.72 -7.28 8.10
CA TRP A 521 18.43 -8.20 7.24
C TRP A 521 17.49 -9.27 6.71
N TYR A 522 17.56 -9.52 5.42
CA TYR A 522 16.86 -10.62 4.76
C TYR A 522 17.84 -11.76 4.52
N SER A 523 17.52 -12.95 4.99
CA SER A 523 18.30 -14.14 4.63
C SER A 523 18.25 -14.33 3.11
N PRO A 524 19.39 -14.52 2.44
CA PRO A 524 19.41 -14.73 1.00
C PRO A 524 18.76 -16.03 0.58
N ASP A 525 18.66 -17.00 1.50
CA ASP A 525 18.18 -18.34 1.20
C ASP A 525 16.66 -18.45 1.32
N GLU A 526 16.03 -18.93 0.25
CA GLU A 526 14.64 -19.37 0.28
C GLU A 526 14.47 -20.59 1.20
N LYS A 527 13.46 -20.54 2.05
CA LYS A 527 13.06 -21.65 2.93
C LYS A 527 11.89 -22.40 2.33
N SER A 528 12.17 -23.29 1.40
CA SER A 528 11.17 -24.14 0.77
C SER A 528 10.71 -25.22 1.74
N LEU A 529 9.41 -25.22 2.09
CA LEU A 529 8.78 -26.31 2.86
C LEU A 529 8.13 -27.31 1.90
N ARG A 530 8.47 -28.57 2.06
CA ARG A 530 7.80 -29.67 1.34
C ARG A 530 6.77 -30.32 2.24
N ALA A 531 5.72 -30.78 1.63
CA ALA A 531 4.67 -31.55 2.28
C ALA A 531 5.24 -32.76 3.01
N ASN A 532 4.77 -33.00 4.22
CA ASN A 532 5.18 -34.11 5.09
C ASN A 532 6.67 -34.14 5.43
N TRP A 533 7.34 -32.99 5.35
CA TRP A 533 8.78 -32.96 5.59
C TRP A 533 9.14 -32.03 6.75
N GLU A 534 10.05 -32.49 7.58
CA GLU A 534 10.71 -31.68 8.58
C GLU A 534 12.08 -31.26 8.05
N ARG A 535 12.26 -29.96 7.85
CA ARG A 535 13.50 -29.35 7.40
C ARG A 535 14.20 -28.75 8.60
N VAL A 536 15.49 -29.06 8.74
CA VAL A 536 16.37 -28.43 9.74
C VAL A 536 17.39 -27.58 9.00
N ASP A 537 17.43 -26.29 9.32
CA ASP A 537 18.38 -25.33 8.74
C ASP A 537 19.15 -24.61 9.85
N ASN A 538 20.33 -24.12 9.48
CA ASN A 538 21.11 -23.22 10.30
C ASN A 538 21.01 -21.79 9.77
N LEU A 539 20.83 -20.83 10.66
CA LEU A 539 20.79 -19.40 10.36
C LEU A 539 21.83 -18.67 11.20
N THR A 540 22.87 -18.19 10.57
CA THR A 540 23.80 -17.27 11.21
C THR A 540 23.38 -15.84 10.88
N ILE A 541 22.95 -15.09 11.88
CA ILE A 541 22.59 -13.68 11.74
C ILE A 541 23.89 -12.88 11.60
N PRO A 542 24.12 -12.12 10.53
CA PRO A 542 25.31 -11.29 10.40
C PRO A 542 25.26 -10.10 11.39
N PRO A 543 26.36 -9.42 11.64
CA PRO A 543 26.34 -8.09 12.25
C PRO A 543 25.44 -7.14 11.46
N PRO A 544 24.80 -6.13 12.11
CA PRO A 544 23.96 -5.19 11.40
C PRO A 544 24.75 -4.48 10.27
N PRO A 545 24.11 -4.19 9.13
CA PRO A 545 24.75 -3.46 8.04
C PRO A 545 25.35 -2.15 8.58
N LYS A 546 26.57 -1.81 8.15
CA LYS A 546 27.17 -0.50 8.46
C LYS A 546 26.35 0.62 7.75
N GLU A 547 26.25 1.78 8.38
CA GLU A 547 25.65 2.98 7.80
C GLU A 547 26.44 3.48 6.58
#